data_0c824517a0001fc8032eaaff4f5fe439
#
_entry.id   0c824517a0001fc8032eaaff4f5fe439
#
_cell.length_a   1.000
_cell.length_b   1.000
_cell.length_c   1.000
_cell.angle_alpha   90.00
_cell.angle_beta   90.00
_cell.angle_gamma   90.00
#
_symmetry.space_group_name_H-M   'P 1'
#
loop_
_entity.id
_entity.type
_entity.pdbx_description
1 polymer ?
#
loop_
_entity_poly.entity_id
_entity_poly.type
_entity_poly.pdbx_seq_one_letter_code
_entity_poly.pdbx_strand_id
1 'polypeptide(L)'
;MDPYQILNVSKDATDIQIKKAYRELSFKNHPDKNPGVDTSDKMQQINEAYEILGDPARKEAYDHPPSNPMEQMLNEIFKRDSRMGFDEDPFIQMFQGHGFQHGFPGHFHFSTMQTTLETAVELTYEQAYLGHTIPIVVERIIQLGGKQSKVSEKIYVNACPGIDQGECIEIPEKGNQFQQHKGSLRVLIEIKPHTMFQRKGLDLVYPVQLSFKDSICGFELSIQHLDGTQYKIKNNPGNAIMNGQEKNVKGKGFVRDERRGDLILQFQVVPPPPFSVEQLAVLESLFA
;
A
#
# COMPACT_ATOMS: atom_id res chain seq x y z
N MET A 1 33.49 25.99 3.07
CA MET A 1 34.55 25.02 3.47
C MET A 1 34.46 23.80 2.56
N ASP A 2 35.57 23.13 2.30
CA ASP A 2 35.55 21.92 1.46
C ASP A 2 34.85 20.77 2.19
N PRO A 3 33.80 20.16 1.60
CA PRO A 3 33.04 19.08 2.24
C PRO A 3 33.88 17.85 2.58
N TYR A 4 34.95 17.57 1.83
CA TYR A 4 35.90 16.49 2.14
C TYR A 4 36.67 16.78 3.44
N GLN A 5 37.05 18.03 3.68
CA GLN A 5 37.73 18.43 4.92
C GLN A 5 36.74 18.40 6.12
N ILE A 6 35.48 18.78 5.93
CA ILE A 6 34.47 18.76 7.00
C ILE A 6 34.20 17.32 7.47
N LEU A 7 34.08 16.37 6.54
CA LEU A 7 33.90 14.96 6.86
C LEU A 7 35.21 14.22 7.20
N ASN A 8 36.35 14.92 7.08
CA ASN A 8 37.67 14.36 7.32
C ASN A 8 37.94 13.09 6.50
N VAL A 9 37.61 13.12 5.21
CA VAL A 9 37.83 12.03 4.25
C VAL A 9 38.63 12.52 3.07
N SER A 10 39.33 11.61 2.36
CA SER A 10 40.07 11.94 1.14
C SER A 10 39.09 12.15 -0.03
N LYS A 11 39.55 12.86 -1.09
CA LYS A 11 38.76 13.05 -2.32
C LYS A 11 38.44 11.73 -3.03
N ASP A 12 39.27 10.72 -2.86
CA ASP A 12 39.06 9.38 -3.40
C ASP A 12 38.24 8.45 -2.49
N ALA A 13 37.63 9.00 -1.44
CA ALA A 13 36.84 8.20 -0.50
C ALA A 13 35.62 7.56 -1.18
N THR A 14 35.42 6.29 -0.87
CA THR A 14 34.22 5.54 -1.32
C THR A 14 32.99 5.98 -0.56
N ASP A 15 31.80 5.75 -1.14
CA ASP A 15 30.50 6.07 -0.51
C ASP A 15 30.36 5.45 0.88
N ILE A 16 30.90 4.23 1.07
CA ILE A 16 30.92 3.54 2.37
C ILE A 16 31.77 4.31 3.39
N GLN A 17 32.92 4.85 2.97
CA GLN A 17 33.79 5.63 3.85
C GLN A 17 33.18 6.97 4.20
N ILE A 18 32.53 7.63 3.24
CA ILE A 18 31.81 8.90 3.45
C ILE A 18 30.66 8.69 4.46
N LYS A 19 29.83 7.65 4.26
CA LYS A 19 28.75 7.29 5.19
C LYS A 19 29.25 6.98 6.59
N LYS A 20 30.38 6.27 6.70
CA LYS A 20 30.98 5.95 7.99
C LYS A 20 31.48 7.20 8.71
N ALA A 21 32.21 8.07 8.01
CA ALA A 21 32.73 9.33 8.55
C ALA A 21 31.59 10.25 9.03
N TYR A 22 30.54 10.37 8.24
CA TYR A 22 29.33 11.14 8.64
C TYR A 22 28.71 10.61 9.93
N ARG A 23 28.52 9.28 10.06
CA ARG A 23 27.95 8.67 11.28
C ARG A 23 28.82 8.92 12.51
N GLU A 24 30.13 8.79 12.38
CA GLU A 24 31.07 9.02 13.48
C GLU A 24 31.06 10.49 13.93
N LEU A 25 31.09 11.43 12.99
CA LEU A 25 31.10 12.86 13.28
C LEU A 25 29.75 13.35 13.85
N SER A 26 28.64 12.88 13.30
CA SER A 26 27.29 13.19 13.80
C SER A 26 27.09 12.66 15.22
N PHE A 27 27.52 11.44 15.50
CA PHE A 27 27.45 10.86 16.84
C PHE A 27 28.33 11.60 17.86
N LYS A 28 29.52 12.04 17.44
CA LYS A 28 30.46 12.77 18.29
C LYS A 28 29.96 14.18 18.64
N ASN A 29 29.29 14.84 17.71
CA ASN A 29 28.81 16.21 17.88
C ASN A 29 27.32 16.30 18.22
N HIS A 30 26.65 15.18 18.58
CA HIS A 30 25.24 15.18 18.93
C HIS A 30 24.99 16.02 20.19
N PRO A 31 23.93 16.87 20.23
CA PRO A 31 23.62 17.72 21.37
C PRO A 31 23.38 16.95 22.67
N ASP A 32 22.76 15.79 22.62
CA ASP A 32 22.53 14.92 23.78
C ASP A 32 23.82 14.41 24.43
N LYS A 33 24.91 14.31 23.65
CA LYS A 33 26.21 13.85 24.14
C LYS A 33 27.13 14.97 24.58
N ASN A 34 26.81 16.20 24.23
CA ASN A 34 27.58 17.39 24.57
C ASN A 34 26.72 18.42 25.29
N PRO A 35 26.11 18.09 26.46
CA PRO A 35 25.28 19.02 27.20
C PRO A 35 26.11 20.24 27.65
N GLY A 36 25.73 21.43 27.21
CA GLY A 36 26.41 22.68 27.53
C GLY A 36 27.42 23.20 26.52
N VAL A 37 27.63 22.50 25.40
CA VAL A 37 28.42 22.96 24.27
C VAL A 37 27.51 23.18 23.08
N ASP A 38 27.50 24.37 22.51
CA ASP A 38 26.76 24.62 21.26
C ASP A 38 27.49 23.94 20.09
N THR A 39 26.93 22.82 19.67
CA THR A 39 27.44 22.02 18.53
C THR A 39 26.61 22.23 17.27
N SER A 40 25.63 23.14 17.28
CA SER A 40 24.68 23.37 16.18
C SER A 40 25.37 23.73 14.88
N ASP A 41 26.32 24.67 14.91
CA ASP A 41 27.06 25.08 13.69
C ASP A 41 27.90 23.95 13.09
N LYS A 42 28.52 23.13 13.95
CA LYS A 42 29.30 21.98 13.49
C LYS A 42 28.41 20.88 12.89
N MET A 43 27.29 20.61 13.51
CA MET A 43 26.32 19.65 12.99
C MET A 43 25.74 20.10 11.66
N GLN A 44 25.45 21.39 11.51
CA GLN A 44 24.99 21.95 10.24
C GLN A 44 26.05 21.76 9.14
N GLN A 45 27.31 22.08 9.38
CA GLN A 45 28.39 21.87 8.43
C GLN A 45 28.59 20.41 8.05
N ILE A 46 28.50 19.48 9.01
CA ILE A 46 28.60 18.04 8.77
C ILE A 46 27.44 17.56 7.88
N ASN A 47 26.24 18.04 8.12
CA ASN A 47 25.07 17.71 7.33
C ASN A 47 25.16 18.24 5.89
N GLU A 48 25.57 19.51 5.73
CA GLU A 48 25.78 20.14 4.41
C GLU A 48 26.87 19.39 3.61
N ALA A 49 27.96 19.00 4.27
CA ALA A 49 29.03 18.24 3.63
C ALA A 49 28.57 16.84 3.18
N TYR A 50 27.77 16.17 3.99
CA TYR A 50 27.19 14.88 3.65
C TYR A 50 26.13 14.97 2.55
N GLU A 51 25.38 16.05 2.52
CA GLU A 51 24.40 16.31 1.45
C GLU A 51 25.07 16.41 0.06
N ILE A 52 26.28 16.92 0.01
CA ILE A 52 27.08 17.01 -1.23
C ILE A 52 27.76 15.70 -1.58
N LEU A 53 28.37 15.02 -0.61
CA LEU A 53 29.23 13.86 -0.85
C LEU A 53 28.50 12.50 -0.72
N GLY A 54 27.34 12.48 -0.07
CA GLY A 54 26.59 11.25 0.20
C GLY A 54 25.81 10.69 -1.00
N ASP A 55 25.58 11.51 -2.01
CA ASP A 55 24.95 11.14 -3.28
C ASP A 55 26.01 11.11 -4.39
N PRO A 56 26.21 9.99 -5.11
CA PRO A 56 27.20 9.88 -6.17
C PRO A 56 27.08 10.93 -7.28
N ALA A 57 25.85 11.29 -7.65
CA ALA A 57 25.61 12.28 -8.70
C ALA A 57 25.99 13.69 -8.26
N ARG A 58 25.75 14.03 -6.97
CA ARG A 58 26.13 15.33 -6.41
C ARG A 58 27.62 15.44 -6.14
N LYS A 59 28.25 14.33 -5.72
CA LYS A 59 29.70 14.24 -5.57
C LYS A 59 30.37 14.48 -6.91
N GLU A 60 29.92 13.84 -7.98
CA GLU A 60 30.46 14.02 -9.34
C GLU A 60 30.27 15.44 -9.86
N ALA A 61 29.09 16.05 -9.61
CA ALA A 61 28.83 17.45 -9.98
C ALA A 61 29.70 18.45 -9.16
N TYR A 62 30.05 18.11 -7.94
CA TYR A 62 30.97 18.91 -7.12
C TYR A 62 32.43 18.77 -7.57
N ASP A 63 32.86 17.55 -7.90
CA ASP A 63 34.22 17.25 -8.32
C ASP A 63 34.51 17.73 -9.77
N HIS A 64 33.46 17.73 -10.62
CA HIS A 64 33.51 18.17 -12.01
C HIS A 64 32.44 19.22 -12.30
N PRO A 65 32.62 20.48 -11.86
CA PRO A 65 31.66 21.52 -12.09
C PRO A 65 31.50 21.78 -13.60
N PRO A 66 30.24 21.86 -14.07
CA PRO A 66 29.94 22.05 -15.49
C PRO A 66 30.45 23.39 -16.01
N SER A 67 31.03 23.38 -17.18
CA SER A 67 31.66 24.55 -17.81
C SER A 67 30.62 25.50 -18.48
N ASN A 68 29.34 25.13 -18.46
CA ASN A 68 28.28 25.86 -19.16
C ASN A 68 27.32 26.56 -18.17
N PRO A 69 27.00 27.85 -18.34
CA PRO A 69 26.08 28.60 -17.46
C PRO A 69 24.69 27.96 -17.33
N MET A 70 24.22 27.28 -18.37
CA MET A 70 22.93 26.58 -18.36
C MET A 70 22.95 25.34 -17.44
N GLU A 71 24.05 24.60 -17.43
CA GLU A 71 24.28 23.48 -16.53
C GLU A 71 24.48 23.91 -15.06
N GLN A 72 25.09 25.08 -14.83
CA GLN A 72 25.18 25.65 -13.49
C GLN A 72 23.80 26.01 -12.95
N MET A 73 22.92 26.58 -13.77
CA MET A 73 21.55 26.89 -13.38
C MET A 73 20.71 25.65 -13.13
N LEU A 74 20.88 24.58 -13.91
CA LEU A 74 20.25 23.28 -13.66
C LEU A 74 20.76 22.64 -12.37
N ASN A 75 22.05 22.66 -12.09
CA ASN A 75 22.61 22.14 -10.86
C ASN A 75 22.18 22.93 -9.62
N GLU A 76 22.00 24.23 -9.71
CA GLU A 76 21.41 25.03 -8.62
C GLU A 76 19.93 24.68 -8.38
N ILE A 77 19.18 24.40 -9.43
CA ILE A 77 17.78 23.91 -9.33
C ILE A 77 17.73 22.53 -8.69
N PHE A 78 18.60 21.60 -9.11
CA PHE A 78 18.70 20.26 -8.51
C PHE A 78 19.20 20.27 -7.07
N LYS A 79 20.09 21.20 -6.69
CA LYS A 79 20.51 21.38 -5.30
C LYS A 79 19.38 21.78 -4.35
N ARG A 80 18.29 22.38 -4.88
CA ARG A 80 17.18 22.89 -4.10
C ARG A 80 16.06 21.89 -3.84
N ASP A 81 16.01 20.78 -4.62
CA ASP A 81 14.85 19.87 -4.65
C ASP A 81 15.11 18.48 -4.03
N SER A 82 16.20 18.32 -3.30
CA SER A 82 16.58 17.02 -2.72
C SER A 82 15.97 16.78 -1.35
N ARG A 83 14.66 16.97 -1.20
CA ARG A 83 13.91 16.52 -0.01
C ARG A 83 13.13 15.22 -0.21
N MET A 84 13.44 14.47 -1.24
CA MET A 84 12.76 13.18 -1.47
C MET A 84 13.79 12.07 -1.68
N GLY A 85 13.84 11.13 -0.70
CA GLY A 85 14.31 9.79 -0.95
C GLY A 85 15.42 9.23 -0.07
N PHE A 86 15.24 9.25 1.26
CA PHE A 86 16.02 8.37 2.16
C PHE A 86 15.13 7.86 3.29
N ASP A 87 14.09 7.09 2.94
CA ASP A 87 13.08 6.61 3.91
C ASP A 87 13.37 5.22 4.51
N GLU A 88 14.55 4.64 4.37
CA GLU A 88 14.81 3.28 4.85
C GLU A 88 15.91 3.15 5.92
N ASP A 89 16.46 4.25 6.46
CA ASP A 89 17.44 4.13 7.55
C ASP A 89 16.78 4.50 8.91
N PRO A 90 16.67 3.55 9.86
CA PRO A 90 16.06 3.77 11.19
C PRO A 90 16.70 4.93 11.97
N PHE A 91 17.93 5.31 11.60
CA PHE A 91 18.68 6.42 12.19
C PHE A 91 18.14 7.79 11.75
N ILE A 92 17.58 7.88 10.54
CA ILE A 92 17.02 9.13 10.00
C ILE A 92 15.63 9.40 10.58
N GLN A 93 14.83 8.37 10.86
CA GLN A 93 13.53 8.50 11.54
C GLN A 93 13.65 9.09 12.95
N MET A 94 14.75 8.83 13.65
CA MET A 94 14.98 9.37 14.99
C MET A 94 15.28 10.88 14.98
N PHE A 95 15.73 11.44 13.84
CA PHE A 95 16.07 12.86 13.71
C PHE A 95 14.92 13.74 13.21
N GLN A 96 13.87 13.18 12.61
CA GLN A 96 12.70 13.94 12.10
C GLN A 96 11.67 14.31 13.18
N GLY A 97 11.87 13.89 14.43
CA GLY A 97 10.88 14.05 15.50
C GLY A 97 10.88 15.37 16.25
N HIS A 98 11.81 16.31 16.01
CA HIS A 98 11.84 17.59 16.73
C HIS A 98 11.93 18.78 15.76
N GLY A 99 10.82 19.51 15.76
CA GLY A 99 10.46 20.60 14.88
C GLY A 99 11.49 21.70 14.68
N PHE A 100 11.64 22.08 13.43
CA PHE A 100 12.06 23.42 13.05
C PHE A 100 10.92 24.09 12.28
N GLN A 101 10.12 24.84 13.04
CA GLN A 101 9.09 25.72 12.52
C GLN A 101 9.75 27.09 12.30
N HIS A 102 10.29 27.32 11.12
CA HIS A 102 10.51 28.67 10.62
C HIS A 102 10.32 28.70 9.11
N GLY A 103 9.24 29.40 8.73
CA GLY A 103 8.78 29.56 7.37
C GLY A 103 9.76 30.34 6.49
N PHE A 104 9.92 29.86 5.28
CA PHE A 104 10.40 30.65 4.15
C PHE A 104 9.18 31.02 3.27
N PRO A 105 8.97 32.31 2.98
CA PRO A 105 7.95 32.76 2.05
C PRO A 105 8.49 32.65 0.62
N GLY A 106 7.99 31.71 -0.12
CA GLY A 106 8.34 31.54 -1.53
C GLY A 106 7.67 30.31 -2.13
N HIS A 107 6.34 30.33 -2.25
CA HIS A 107 5.62 29.36 -3.06
C HIS A 107 5.98 29.55 -4.54
N PHE A 108 7.08 28.97 -4.99
CA PHE A 108 7.21 28.61 -6.38
C PHE A 108 6.54 27.24 -6.52
N HIS A 109 5.27 27.21 -6.94
CA HIS A 109 4.66 26.03 -7.51
C HIS A 109 5.45 25.65 -8.77
N PHE A 110 6.55 24.91 -8.59
CA PHE A 110 6.97 24.01 -9.64
C PHE A 110 5.91 22.89 -9.66
N SER A 111 4.95 23.05 -10.55
CA SER A 111 4.11 21.93 -10.96
C SER A 111 5.06 20.91 -11.56
N THR A 112 5.54 19.96 -10.73
CA THR A 112 6.15 18.73 -11.22
C THR A 112 5.11 18.18 -12.18
N MET A 113 5.40 18.24 -13.47
CA MET A 113 4.49 17.73 -14.50
C MET A 113 4.34 16.24 -14.23
N GLN A 114 3.31 15.88 -13.46
CA GLN A 114 3.02 14.48 -13.13
C GLN A 114 2.75 13.74 -14.43
N THR A 115 3.73 12.97 -14.88
CA THR A 115 3.58 12.09 -16.04
C THR A 115 2.69 10.90 -15.73
N THR A 116 2.73 10.42 -14.47
CA THR A 116 1.88 9.33 -14.00
C THR A 116 0.46 9.84 -13.71
N LEU A 117 -0.53 9.14 -14.24
CA LEU A 117 -1.94 9.34 -13.94
C LEU A 117 -2.39 8.25 -12.96
N GLU A 118 -3.24 8.64 -12.01
CA GLU A 118 -3.86 7.71 -11.07
C GLU A 118 -5.38 7.76 -11.22
N THR A 119 -6.00 6.60 -11.20
CA THR A 119 -7.45 6.43 -11.22
C THR A 119 -7.85 5.24 -10.36
N ALA A 120 -9.09 5.23 -9.87
CA ALA A 120 -9.63 4.10 -9.12
C ALA A 120 -10.72 3.41 -9.94
N VAL A 121 -10.83 2.10 -9.75
CA VAL A 121 -11.87 1.27 -10.36
C VAL A 121 -12.50 0.38 -9.31
N GLU A 122 -13.83 0.43 -9.24
CA GLU A 122 -14.61 -0.40 -8.34
C GLU A 122 -14.95 -1.76 -8.99
N LEU A 123 -14.71 -2.84 -8.26
CA LEU A 123 -15.07 -4.21 -8.59
C LEU A 123 -16.09 -4.78 -7.62
N THR A 124 -16.96 -5.66 -8.08
CA THR A 124 -17.74 -6.52 -7.19
C THR A 124 -16.91 -7.73 -6.74
N TYR A 125 -17.38 -8.45 -5.71
CA TYR A 125 -16.73 -9.69 -5.26
C TYR A 125 -16.67 -10.75 -6.36
N GLU A 126 -17.73 -10.88 -7.16
CA GLU A 126 -17.79 -11.81 -8.30
C GLU A 126 -16.75 -11.47 -9.36
N GLN A 127 -16.60 -10.18 -9.66
CA GLN A 127 -15.61 -9.70 -10.62
C GLN A 127 -14.18 -9.94 -10.11
N ALA A 128 -13.93 -9.69 -8.82
CA ALA A 128 -12.64 -9.97 -8.20
C ALA A 128 -12.36 -11.49 -8.10
N TYR A 129 -13.41 -12.30 -7.91
CA TYR A 129 -13.30 -13.76 -7.83
C TYR A 129 -12.98 -14.39 -9.17
N LEU A 130 -13.71 -14.01 -10.22
CA LEU A 130 -13.59 -14.59 -11.57
C LEU A 130 -12.46 -13.97 -12.39
N GLY A 131 -12.01 -12.77 -12.01
CA GLY A 131 -11.26 -11.90 -12.87
C GLY A 131 -12.16 -11.16 -13.87
N HIS A 132 -11.83 -9.93 -14.18
CA HIS A 132 -12.65 -9.11 -15.08
C HIS A 132 -11.82 -8.10 -15.86
N THR A 133 -12.20 -7.88 -17.12
CA THR A 133 -11.62 -6.82 -17.94
C THR A 133 -12.54 -5.61 -17.94
N ILE A 134 -12.04 -4.48 -17.43
CA ILE A 134 -12.82 -3.27 -17.19
C ILE A 134 -12.44 -2.21 -18.22
N PRO A 135 -13.40 -1.71 -19.01
CA PRO A 135 -13.15 -0.54 -19.84
C PRO A 135 -13.20 0.74 -19.00
N ILE A 136 -12.12 1.50 -19.02
CA ILE A 136 -12.07 2.83 -18.41
C ILE A 136 -11.78 3.89 -19.47
N VAL A 137 -12.26 5.09 -19.25
CA VAL A 137 -11.94 6.25 -20.09
C VAL A 137 -11.04 7.16 -19.31
N VAL A 138 -9.86 7.41 -19.84
CA VAL A 138 -8.82 8.23 -19.20
C VAL A 138 -8.56 9.47 -20.06
N GLU A 139 -8.60 10.64 -19.44
CA GLU A 139 -8.17 11.88 -20.04
C GLU A 139 -6.71 12.13 -19.71
N ARG A 140 -5.87 12.24 -20.72
CA ARG A 140 -4.45 12.50 -20.56
C ARG A 140 -3.99 13.74 -21.33
N ILE A 141 -2.96 14.38 -20.82
CA ILE A 141 -2.36 15.56 -21.41
C ILE A 141 -1.18 15.10 -22.28
N ILE A 142 -1.18 15.56 -23.52
CA ILE A 142 -0.07 15.36 -24.45
C ILE A 142 0.48 16.74 -24.81
N GLN A 143 1.75 16.95 -24.47
CA GLN A 143 2.47 18.18 -24.80
C GLN A 143 3.63 17.88 -25.76
N LEU A 144 3.53 18.34 -26.99
CA LEU A 144 4.51 18.18 -28.06
C LEU A 144 4.84 19.53 -28.66
N GLY A 145 6.12 19.88 -28.78
CA GLY A 145 6.56 21.12 -29.43
C GLY A 145 5.93 22.39 -28.88
N GLY A 146 5.68 22.46 -27.57
CA GLY A 146 5.06 23.61 -26.91
C GLY A 146 3.52 23.68 -27.02
N LYS A 147 2.90 22.77 -27.76
CA LYS A 147 1.43 22.67 -27.84
C LYS A 147 0.95 21.58 -26.88
N GLN A 148 -0.07 21.92 -26.10
CA GLN A 148 -0.74 21.02 -25.16
C GLN A 148 -2.11 20.63 -25.72
N SER A 149 -2.42 19.34 -25.68
CA SER A 149 -3.73 18.79 -26.04
C SER A 149 -4.21 17.80 -24.97
N LYS A 150 -5.52 17.78 -24.73
CA LYS A 150 -6.16 16.73 -23.92
C LYS A 150 -6.69 15.65 -24.85
N VAL A 151 -6.38 14.42 -24.55
CA VAL A 151 -6.81 13.25 -25.31
C VAL A 151 -7.56 12.31 -24.37
N SER A 152 -8.77 11.94 -24.77
CA SER A 152 -9.57 10.93 -24.07
C SER A 152 -9.37 9.58 -24.76
N GLU A 153 -8.94 8.57 -24.00
CA GLU A 153 -8.64 7.24 -24.52
C GLU A 153 -9.37 6.18 -23.71
N LYS A 154 -9.99 5.22 -24.40
CA LYS A 154 -10.59 4.06 -23.75
C LYS A 154 -9.54 2.98 -23.57
N ILE A 155 -9.27 2.59 -22.32
CA ILE A 155 -8.27 1.60 -21.94
C ILE A 155 -8.98 0.42 -21.28
N TYR A 156 -8.52 -0.79 -21.56
CA TYR A 156 -9.02 -2.01 -20.94
C TYR A 156 -8.06 -2.47 -19.83
N VAL A 157 -8.54 -2.46 -18.61
CA VAL A 157 -7.80 -2.90 -17.41
C VAL A 157 -8.14 -4.35 -17.12
N ASN A 158 -7.16 -5.22 -17.10
CA ASN A 158 -7.37 -6.63 -16.81
C ASN A 158 -7.09 -6.90 -15.32
N ALA A 159 -8.16 -7.07 -14.54
CA ALA A 159 -8.08 -7.51 -13.16
C ALA A 159 -7.97 -9.04 -13.11
N CYS A 160 -6.87 -9.56 -12.61
CA CYS A 160 -6.65 -11.00 -12.47
C CYS A 160 -7.60 -11.60 -11.42
N PRO A 161 -7.98 -12.91 -11.54
CA PRO A 161 -8.71 -13.60 -10.51
C PRO A 161 -8.01 -13.51 -9.15
N GLY A 162 -8.79 -13.22 -8.10
CA GLY A 162 -8.28 -13.09 -6.75
C GLY A 162 -7.59 -11.78 -6.43
N ILE A 163 -7.70 -10.76 -7.28
CA ILE A 163 -7.16 -9.42 -7.02
C ILE A 163 -7.65 -8.88 -5.67
N ASP A 164 -6.78 -8.19 -4.93
CA ASP A 164 -7.08 -7.68 -3.59
C ASP A 164 -7.50 -6.21 -3.58
N GLN A 165 -8.17 -5.81 -2.50
CA GLN A 165 -8.46 -4.41 -2.20
C GLN A 165 -7.16 -3.61 -2.12
N GLY A 166 -7.12 -2.46 -2.80
CA GLY A 166 -5.97 -1.57 -2.77
C GLY A 166 -4.80 -1.98 -3.67
N GLU A 167 -4.92 -3.05 -4.45
CA GLU A 167 -3.92 -3.37 -5.47
C GLU A 167 -3.88 -2.32 -6.57
N CYS A 168 -2.67 -2.06 -7.07
CA CYS A 168 -2.44 -1.12 -8.14
C CYS A 168 -2.00 -1.85 -9.42
N ILE A 169 -2.74 -1.63 -10.51
CA ILE A 169 -2.37 -2.11 -11.84
C ILE A 169 -1.69 -0.97 -12.57
N GLU A 170 -0.43 -1.16 -12.95
CA GLU A 170 0.31 -0.18 -13.72
C GLU A 170 0.26 -0.50 -15.21
N ILE A 171 -0.16 0.49 -16.01
CA ILE A 171 -0.23 0.38 -17.47
C ILE A 171 0.79 1.38 -18.05
N PRO A 172 1.91 0.89 -18.62
CA PRO A 172 2.96 1.73 -19.14
C PRO A 172 2.46 2.57 -20.34
N GLU A 173 3.04 3.76 -20.50
CA GLU A 173 2.78 4.69 -21.60
C GLU A 173 1.33 5.24 -21.71
N LYS A 174 0.48 5.03 -20.70
CA LYS A 174 -0.92 5.49 -20.68
C LYS A 174 -1.16 6.69 -19.76
N GLY A 175 -0.11 7.24 -19.17
CA GLY A 175 -0.12 8.49 -18.44
C GLY A 175 -0.02 9.73 -19.33
N ASN A 176 0.28 10.88 -18.72
CA ASN A 176 0.56 12.11 -19.44
C ASN A 176 1.84 11.99 -20.26
N GLN A 177 1.89 12.68 -21.38
CA GLN A 177 3.06 12.71 -22.24
C GLN A 177 3.61 14.13 -22.35
N PHE A 178 4.89 14.29 -22.02
CA PHE A 178 5.62 15.55 -22.18
C PHE A 178 6.84 15.30 -23.09
N GLN A 179 6.78 15.86 -24.28
CA GLN A 179 7.76 15.62 -25.34
C GLN A 179 7.89 14.13 -25.65
N GLN A 180 9.07 13.54 -25.40
CA GLN A 180 9.32 12.12 -25.63
C GLN A 180 9.01 11.23 -24.40
N HIS A 181 8.77 11.84 -23.23
CA HIS A 181 8.49 11.11 -22.01
C HIS A 181 7.00 10.81 -21.87
N LYS A 182 6.67 9.54 -21.88
CA LYS A 182 5.33 9.02 -21.61
C LYS A 182 5.28 8.45 -20.20
N GLY A 183 4.33 8.90 -19.42
CA GLY A 183 4.09 8.36 -18.09
C GLY A 183 3.27 7.08 -18.08
N SER A 184 3.15 6.45 -16.94
CA SER A 184 2.26 5.30 -16.71
C SER A 184 0.89 5.74 -16.19
N LEU A 185 -0.09 4.87 -16.34
CA LEU A 185 -1.39 4.97 -15.70
C LEU A 185 -1.42 3.95 -14.56
N ARG A 186 -1.67 4.41 -13.34
CA ARG A 186 -1.90 3.59 -12.16
C ARG A 186 -3.37 3.47 -11.88
N VAL A 187 -3.87 2.25 -11.85
CA VAL A 187 -5.28 1.94 -11.59
C VAL A 187 -5.38 1.26 -10.23
N LEU A 188 -5.92 1.99 -9.25
CA LEU A 188 -6.18 1.46 -7.92
C LEU A 188 -7.46 0.64 -7.94
N ILE A 189 -7.41 -0.58 -7.39
CA ILE A 189 -8.57 -1.46 -7.32
C ILE A 189 -9.29 -1.27 -5.99
N GLU A 190 -10.57 -0.95 -6.08
CA GLU A 190 -11.49 -0.87 -4.96
C GLU A 190 -12.52 -1.99 -5.06
N ILE A 191 -12.72 -2.77 -4.01
CA ILE A 191 -13.68 -3.88 -4.01
C ILE A 191 -14.89 -3.50 -3.15
N LYS A 192 -16.07 -3.50 -3.76
CA LYS A 192 -17.33 -3.22 -3.05
C LYS A 192 -17.59 -4.31 -2.01
N PRO A 193 -17.97 -3.95 -0.77
CA PRO A 193 -18.37 -4.92 0.23
C PRO A 193 -19.52 -5.80 -0.30
N HIS A 194 -19.44 -7.11 -0.06
CA HIS A 194 -20.50 -8.05 -0.42
C HIS A 194 -21.48 -8.23 0.76
N THR A 195 -22.78 -8.41 0.46
CA THR A 195 -23.82 -8.52 1.49
C THR A 195 -23.75 -9.82 2.29
N MET A 196 -23.35 -10.91 1.66
CA MET A 196 -23.36 -12.25 2.26
C MET A 196 -21.98 -12.81 2.56
N PHE A 197 -20.97 -12.41 1.80
CA PHE A 197 -19.61 -12.96 1.92
C PHE A 197 -18.64 -11.95 2.49
N GLN A 198 -17.68 -12.46 3.26
CA GLN A 198 -16.53 -11.70 3.73
C GLN A 198 -15.26 -12.38 3.23
N ARG A 199 -14.27 -11.59 2.82
CA ARG A 199 -12.98 -12.10 2.37
C ARG A 199 -11.99 -12.11 3.51
N LYS A 200 -11.27 -13.22 3.69
CA LYS A 200 -10.18 -13.37 4.65
C LYS A 200 -8.97 -13.96 3.95
N GLY A 201 -8.13 -13.10 3.38
CA GLY A 201 -7.06 -13.53 2.49
C GLY A 201 -7.64 -14.17 1.22
N LEU A 202 -7.34 -15.45 0.97
CA LEU A 202 -7.94 -16.22 -0.13
C LEU A 202 -9.24 -16.91 0.30
N ASP A 203 -9.53 -17.02 1.58
CA ASP A 203 -10.74 -17.67 2.06
C ASP A 203 -11.96 -16.77 1.92
N LEU A 204 -13.10 -17.40 1.70
CA LEU A 204 -14.41 -16.78 1.59
C LEU A 204 -15.23 -17.20 2.80
N VAL A 205 -15.58 -16.25 3.67
CA VAL A 205 -16.39 -16.52 4.87
C VAL A 205 -17.84 -16.23 4.59
N TYR A 206 -18.71 -17.18 4.90
CA TYR A 206 -20.16 -17.06 4.80
C TYR A 206 -20.79 -17.26 6.18
N PRO A 207 -21.36 -16.22 6.81
CA PRO A 207 -22.07 -16.35 8.08
C PRO A 207 -23.41 -17.05 7.85
N VAL A 208 -23.63 -18.15 8.55
CA VAL A 208 -24.86 -18.93 8.51
C VAL A 208 -25.61 -18.77 9.81
N GLN A 209 -26.79 -18.14 9.76
CA GLN A 209 -27.65 -18.08 10.92
C GLN A 209 -28.53 -19.32 10.98
N LEU A 210 -28.50 -20.03 12.09
CA LEU A 210 -29.32 -21.24 12.36
C LEU A 210 -30.24 -20.98 13.54
N SER A 211 -31.46 -21.49 13.45
CA SER A 211 -32.29 -21.63 14.64
C SER A 211 -31.69 -22.68 15.60
N PHE A 212 -32.00 -22.57 16.89
CA PHE A 212 -31.62 -23.59 17.88
C PHE A 212 -32.11 -24.99 17.47
N LYS A 213 -33.34 -25.08 16.95
CA LYS A 213 -33.91 -26.32 16.43
C LYS A 213 -33.05 -26.90 15.28
N ASP A 214 -32.72 -26.08 14.29
CA ASP A 214 -31.99 -26.55 13.12
C ASP A 214 -30.54 -26.96 13.47
N SER A 215 -29.95 -26.29 14.47
CA SER A 215 -28.61 -26.65 14.95
C SER A 215 -28.52 -28.06 15.55
N ILE A 216 -29.65 -28.59 16.09
CA ILE A 216 -29.72 -29.93 16.72
C ILE A 216 -30.33 -30.95 15.76
N CYS A 217 -31.47 -30.59 15.13
CA CYS A 217 -32.24 -31.51 14.31
C CYS A 217 -31.76 -31.67 12.88
N GLY A 218 -30.73 -30.88 12.51
CA GLY A 218 -30.21 -30.83 11.15
C GLY A 218 -30.93 -29.82 10.28
N PHE A 219 -30.28 -29.44 9.19
CA PHE A 219 -30.78 -28.44 8.24
C PHE A 219 -30.32 -28.73 6.81
N GLU A 220 -30.97 -28.11 5.86
CA GLU A 220 -30.56 -28.00 4.47
C GLU A 220 -30.56 -26.52 4.07
N LEU A 221 -29.41 -26.04 3.56
CA LEU A 221 -29.19 -24.66 3.15
C LEU A 221 -28.69 -24.63 1.72
N SER A 222 -29.21 -23.72 0.90
CA SER A 222 -28.71 -23.45 -0.45
C SER A 222 -27.98 -22.10 -0.46
N ILE A 223 -26.74 -22.09 -0.92
CA ILE A 223 -25.90 -20.89 -1.04
C ILE A 223 -25.60 -20.68 -2.51
N GLN A 224 -25.86 -19.48 -3.00
CA GLN A 224 -25.37 -19.03 -4.31
C GLN A 224 -23.98 -18.48 -4.14
N HIS A 225 -23.01 -19.14 -4.77
CA HIS A 225 -21.60 -18.77 -4.71
C HIS A 225 -21.25 -17.67 -5.72
N LEU A 226 -20.07 -17.02 -5.57
CA LEU A 226 -19.59 -15.95 -6.44
C LEU A 226 -19.40 -16.35 -7.90
N ASP A 227 -19.22 -17.65 -8.17
CA ASP A 227 -19.17 -18.22 -9.53
C ASP A 227 -20.55 -18.50 -10.14
N GLY A 228 -21.62 -18.13 -9.45
CA GLY A 228 -23.00 -18.38 -9.84
C GLY A 228 -23.48 -19.81 -9.54
N THR A 229 -22.63 -20.69 -9.04
CA THR A 229 -23.00 -22.07 -8.70
C THR A 229 -23.82 -22.12 -7.41
N GLN A 230 -24.87 -22.93 -7.38
CA GLN A 230 -25.62 -23.20 -6.15
C GLN A 230 -25.04 -24.40 -5.41
N TYR A 231 -24.63 -24.21 -4.16
CA TYR A 231 -24.20 -25.26 -3.25
C TYR A 231 -25.28 -25.59 -2.25
N LYS A 232 -25.65 -26.87 -2.16
CA LYS A 232 -26.54 -27.40 -1.12
C LYS A 232 -25.70 -27.93 0.03
N ILE A 233 -25.88 -27.34 1.19
CA ILE A 233 -25.19 -27.73 2.43
C ILE A 233 -26.20 -28.41 3.31
N LYS A 234 -25.92 -29.65 3.66
CA LYS A 234 -26.78 -30.47 4.49
C LYS A 234 -26.06 -30.86 5.76
N ASN A 235 -26.74 -30.74 6.88
CA ASN A 235 -26.35 -31.33 8.14
C ASN A 235 -27.42 -32.35 8.56
N ASN A 236 -26.96 -33.59 8.84
CA ASN A 236 -27.87 -34.67 9.21
C ASN A 236 -28.32 -34.52 10.68
N PRO A 237 -29.54 -34.99 11.02
CA PRO A 237 -29.97 -35.08 12.42
C PRO A 237 -28.95 -35.85 13.27
N GLY A 238 -28.79 -35.44 14.51
CA GLY A 238 -27.83 -36.03 15.43
C GLY A 238 -26.42 -35.41 15.41
N ASN A 239 -26.09 -34.62 14.42
CA ASN A 239 -24.85 -33.84 14.38
C ASN A 239 -25.14 -32.39 14.81
N ALA A 240 -25.08 -32.13 16.12
CA ALA A 240 -25.34 -30.79 16.62
C ALA A 240 -24.25 -29.79 16.15
N ILE A 241 -24.68 -28.61 15.71
CA ILE A 241 -23.82 -27.49 15.37
C ILE A 241 -23.79 -26.51 16.54
N MET A 242 -22.61 -26.21 17.03
CA MET A 242 -22.42 -25.24 18.12
C MET A 242 -22.30 -23.81 17.57
N ASN A 243 -22.70 -22.84 18.42
CA ASN A 243 -22.50 -21.42 18.07
C ASN A 243 -21.01 -21.11 17.89
N GLY A 244 -20.66 -20.42 16.81
CA GLY A 244 -19.27 -20.11 16.45
C GLY A 244 -18.50 -21.26 15.78
N GLN A 245 -19.12 -22.43 15.58
CA GLN A 245 -18.51 -23.53 14.86
C GLN A 245 -18.31 -23.15 13.39
N GLU A 246 -17.20 -23.60 12.81
CA GLU A 246 -16.86 -23.39 11.39
C GLU A 246 -16.79 -24.72 10.64
N LYS A 247 -17.19 -24.67 9.37
CA LYS A 247 -17.06 -25.80 8.46
C LYS A 247 -16.44 -25.35 7.15
N ASN A 248 -15.32 -25.96 6.77
CA ASN A 248 -14.58 -25.59 5.57
C ASN A 248 -15.01 -26.45 4.38
N VAL A 249 -15.36 -25.77 3.29
CA VAL A 249 -15.58 -26.38 1.98
C VAL A 249 -14.35 -26.10 1.13
N LYS A 250 -13.54 -27.14 0.92
CA LYS A 250 -12.23 -27.06 0.30
C LYS A 250 -12.27 -26.51 -1.12
N GLY A 251 -11.34 -25.59 -1.41
CA GLY A 251 -11.11 -25.06 -2.74
C GLY A 251 -12.27 -24.23 -3.29
N LYS A 252 -13.06 -23.57 -2.43
CA LYS A 252 -14.18 -22.70 -2.82
C LYS A 252 -13.97 -21.24 -2.42
N GLY A 253 -12.76 -20.87 -2.04
CA GLY A 253 -12.32 -19.50 -1.87
C GLY A 253 -11.73 -18.90 -3.15
N PHE A 254 -11.11 -17.72 -3.01
CA PHE A 254 -10.42 -17.03 -4.11
C PHE A 254 -9.24 -17.85 -4.61
N VAL A 255 -8.88 -17.61 -5.88
CA VAL A 255 -7.71 -18.23 -6.53
C VAL A 255 -6.71 -17.15 -6.86
N ARG A 256 -5.45 -17.34 -6.48
CA ARG A 256 -4.35 -16.46 -6.87
C ARG A 256 -3.04 -17.25 -6.94
N ASP A 257 -2.28 -17.08 -8.01
CA ASP A 257 -0.95 -17.66 -8.17
C ASP A 257 -0.92 -19.17 -7.83
N GLU A 258 -1.84 -19.96 -8.40
CA GLU A 258 -2.03 -21.39 -8.16
C GLU A 258 -2.53 -21.75 -6.74
N ARG A 259 -2.62 -20.79 -5.82
CA ARG A 259 -3.19 -20.99 -4.49
C ARG A 259 -4.69 -20.80 -4.54
N ARG A 260 -5.40 -21.64 -3.81
CA ARG A 260 -6.84 -21.55 -3.70
C ARG A 260 -7.24 -21.60 -2.23
N GLY A 261 -8.08 -20.65 -1.81
CA GLY A 261 -8.68 -20.62 -0.50
C GLY A 261 -9.90 -21.54 -0.38
N ASP A 262 -10.47 -21.59 0.79
CA ASP A 262 -11.64 -22.38 1.14
C ASP A 262 -12.87 -21.47 1.31
N LEU A 263 -14.08 -22.06 1.22
CA LEU A 263 -15.30 -21.42 1.71
C LEU A 263 -15.52 -21.86 3.16
N ILE A 264 -15.51 -20.91 4.07
CA ILE A 264 -15.69 -21.12 5.51
C ILE A 264 -17.14 -20.75 5.86
N LEU A 265 -17.92 -21.74 6.27
CA LEU A 265 -19.25 -21.54 6.82
C LEU A 265 -19.11 -21.28 8.31
N GLN A 266 -19.45 -20.08 8.75
CA GLN A 266 -19.40 -19.69 10.15
C GLN A 266 -20.82 -19.71 10.74
N PHE A 267 -21.07 -20.67 11.61
CA PHE A 267 -22.42 -20.87 12.17
C PHE A 267 -22.67 -19.97 13.38
N GLN A 268 -23.78 -19.26 13.31
CA GLN A 268 -24.32 -18.44 14.39
C GLN A 268 -25.67 -19.02 14.80
N VAL A 269 -25.73 -19.65 15.96
CA VAL A 269 -26.98 -20.23 16.47
C VAL A 269 -27.74 -19.15 17.22
N VAL A 270 -28.96 -18.84 16.74
CA VAL A 270 -29.85 -17.92 17.40
C VAL A 270 -30.50 -18.62 18.60
N PRO A 271 -30.39 -18.05 19.82
CA PRO A 271 -31.01 -18.64 20.99
C PRO A 271 -32.53 -18.74 20.81
N PRO A 272 -33.17 -19.81 21.31
CA PRO A 272 -34.61 -19.93 21.25
C PRO A 272 -35.30 -18.91 22.19
N PRO A 273 -36.59 -18.62 21.95
CA PRO A 273 -37.38 -17.89 22.95
C PRO A 273 -37.44 -18.68 24.27
N PRO A 274 -37.79 -18.04 25.39
CA PRO A 274 -37.95 -18.73 26.68
C PRO A 274 -38.85 -19.93 26.54
N PHE A 275 -38.44 -21.08 27.08
CA PHE A 275 -39.22 -22.30 27.09
C PHE A 275 -40.35 -22.25 28.15
N SER A 276 -41.48 -22.86 27.88
CA SER A 276 -42.50 -23.11 28.88
C SER A 276 -42.08 -24.18 29.88
N VAL A 277 -42.72 -24.23 31.05
CA VAL A 277 -42.43 -25.22 32.10
C VAL A 277 -42.60 -26.66 31.55
N GLU A 278 -43.58 -26.90 30.71
CA GLU A 278 -43.83 -28.18 30.08
C GLU A 278 -42.69 -28.57 29.10
N GLN A 279 -42.23 -27.61 28.32
CA GLN A 279 -41.10 -27.81 27.39
C GLN A 279 -39.82 -28.11 28.16
N LEU A 280 -39.58 -27.41 29.28
CA LEU A 280 -38.41 -27.67 30.12
C LEU A 280 -38.44 -29.08 30.72
N ALA A 281 -39.57 -29.54 31.21
CA ALA A 281 -39.70 -30.90 31.75
C ALA A 281 -39.41 -31.98 30.69
N VAL A 282 -39.84 -31.75 29.44
CA VAL A 282 -39.50 -32.65 28.33
C VAL A 282 -38.02 -32.63 28.03
N LEU A 283 -37.38 -31.45 27.97
CA LEU A 283 -35.93 -31.34 27.75
C LEU A 283 -35.14 -32.01 28.87
N GLU A 284 -35.51 -31.82 30.13
CA GLU A 284 -34.85 -32.48 31.24
C GLU A 284 -34.92 -34.01 31.16
N SER A 285 -36.06 -34.54 30.74
CA SER A 285 -36.25 -35.98 30.54
C SER A 285 -35.38 -36.58 29.41
N LEU A 286 -34.98 -35.77 28.42
CA LEU A 286 -34.12 -36.20 27.31
C LEU A 286 -32.65 -36.27 27.69
N PHE A 287 -32.25 -35.54 28.73
CA PHE A 287 -30.82 -35.45 29.16
C PHE A 287 -30.59 -36.18 30.52
N ALA A 288 -31.62 -36.77 31.13
CA ALA A 288 -31.52 -37.62 32.31
C ALA A 288 -31.13 -39.03 31.86
#